data_75828d291dfe98dd68360ba80d4dee56
#
_entry.id   75828d291dfe98dd68360ba80d4dee56
#
_cell.length_a   1.000
_cell.length_b   1.000
_cell.length_c   1.000
_cell.angle_alpha   90.00
_cell.angle_beta   90.00
_cell.angle_gamma   90.00
#
_symmetry.space_group_name_H-M   'P 1'
#
loop_
_entity.id
_entity.type
_entity.pdbx_description
1 polymer ?
#
loop_
_entity_poly.entity_id
_entity_poly.type
_entity_poly.pdbx_seq_one_letter_code
_entity_poly.pdbx_strand_id
1 'polypeptide(L)' 'MRLNKREIDWNVVISFIEMLIRVMRKAPIQAIQQASLKFGVSESVIRAEMRRRGKL' A
#
# COMPACT_ATOMS: atom_id res chain seq x y z
N MET A 1 -12.77 12.20 -6.12
CA MET A 1 -12.75 12.39 -4.67
C MET A 1 -11.33 12.27 -4.15
N ARG A 2 -10.98 13.13 -3.23
CA ARG A 2 -9.63 13.14 -2.70
C ARG A 2 -9.62 12.53 -1.31
N LEU A 3 -8.69 11.59 -1.10
CA LEU A 3 -8.48 11.02 0.22
C LEU A 3 -7.34 11.74 0.90
N ASN A 4 -7.51 12.09 2.16
CA ASN A 4 -6.41 12.58 2.97
C ASN A 4 -5.99 11.48 3.93
N LYS A 5 -4.93 11.73 4.71
CA LYS A 5 -4.36 10.68 5.56
C LYS A 5 -5.36 10.11 6.55
N ARG A 6 -6.30 10.93 7.00
CA ARG A 6 -7.28 10.49 8.00
C ARG A 6 -8.34 9.60 7.40
N GLU A 7 -8.53 9.70 6.09
CA GLU A 7 -9.60 9.00 5.40
C GLU A 7 -9.10 7.79 4.64
N ILE A 8 -7.82 7.47 4.75
CA ILE A 8 -7.27 6.32 4.06
C ILE A 8 -7.78 5.04 4.70
N ASP A 9 -8.38 4.21 3.87
CA ASP A 9 -8.76 2.88 4.33
C ASP A 9 -7.56 1.96 4.13
N TRP A 10 -6.80 1.78 5.20
CA TRP A 10 -5.58 1.00 5.13
C TRP A 10 -5.84 -0.46 4.78
N ASN A 11 -7.02 -0.99 5.12
CA ASN A 11 -7.34 -2.35 4.72
C ASN A 11 -7.39 -2.48 3.21
N VAL A 12 -7.95 -1.48 2.52
CA VAL A 12 -8.00 -1.48 1.06
C VAL A 12 -6.60 -1.36 0.48
N VAL A 13 -5.80 -0.44 1.00
CA VAL A 13 -4.43 -0.24 0.50
C VAL A 13 -3.61 -1.51 0.68
N ILE A 14 -3.64 -2.09 1.85
CA ILE A 14 -2.87 -3.30 2.14
C ILE A 14 -3.36 -4.48 1.29
N SER A 15 -4.68 -4.62 1.13
CA SER A 15 -5.23 -5.69 0.29
C SER A 15 -4.77 -5.55 -1.16
N PHE A 16 -4.72 -4.32 -1.67
CA PHE A 16 -4.24 -4.07 -3.03
C PHE A 16 -2.78 -4.50 -3.16
N ILE A 17 -1.95 -4.15 -2.18
CA ILE A 17 -0.53 -4.51 -2.21
C ILE A 17 -0.36 -6.02 -2.15
N GLU A 18 -1.10 -6.69 -1.26
CA GLU A 18 -1.01 -8.13 -1.15
C GLU A 18 -1.47 -8.83 -2.42
N MET A 19 -2.50 -8.30 -3.07
CA MET A 19 -2.94 -8.86 -4.34
C MET A 19 -1.83 -8.76 -5.38
N LEU A 20 -1.15 -7.62 -5.47
CA LEU A 20 -0.07 -7.46 -6.43
C LEU A 20 1.06 -8.45 -6.15
N ILE A 21 1.38 -8.69 -4.90
CA ILE A 21 2.46 -9.59 -4.55
C ILE A 21 2.07 -11.04 -4.80
N ARG A 22 0.88 -11.45 -4.38
CA ARG A 22 0.47 -12.85 -4.43
C ARG A 22 -0.06 -13.27 -5.79
N VAL A 23 -0.88 -12.44 -6.40
CA VAL A 23 -1.55 -12.80 -7.66
C VAL A 23 -0.69 -12.38 -8.84
N MET A 24 -0.22 -11.14 -8.83
CA MET A 24 0.56 -10.59 -9.95
C MET A 24 2.04 -10.89 -9.84
N ARG A 25 2.47 -11.46 -8.71
CA ARG A 25 3.87 -11.84 -8.48
C ARG A 25 4.82 -10.65 -8.54
N LYS A 26 4.35 -9.48 -8.13
CA LYS A 26 5.20 -8.29 -8.08
C LYS A 26 6.08 -8.34 -6.85
N ALA A 27 7.27 -7.74 -6.95
CA ALA A 27 8.11 -7.56 -5.77
C ALA A 27 7.43 -6.58 -4.81
N PRO A 28 7.65 -6.72 -3.50
CA PRO A 28 7.01 -5.81 -2.54
C PRO A 28 7.27 -4.34 -2.83
N ILE A 29 8.48 -4.00 -3.26
CA ILE A 29 8.81 -2.60 -3.55
C ILE A 29 7.99 -2.08 -4.73
N GLN A 30 7.75 -2.92 -5.74
CA GLN A 30 6.93 -2.52 -6.87
C GLN A 30 5.46 -2.38 -6.47
N ALA A 31 4.98 -3.28 -5.63
CA ALA A 31 3.60 -3.21 -5.15
C ALA A 31 3.37 -1.91 -4.36
N ILE A 32 4.33 -1.54 -3.53
CA ILE A 32 4.25 -0.31 -2.76
C ILE A 32 4.26 0.91 -3.67
N GLN A 33 5.12 0.90 -4.70
CA GLN A 33 5.16 2.00 -5.65
C GLN A 33 3.82 2.17 -6.36
N GLN A 34 3.22 1.08 -6.79
CA GLN A 34 1.93 1.16 -7.48
C GLN A 34 0.82 1.62 -6.54
N ALA A 35 0.83 1.16 -5.30
CA ALA A 35 -0.15 1.61 -4.32
C ALA A 35 0.01 3.10 -4.04
N SER A 36 1.24 3.57 -3.97
CA SER A 36 1.52 4.98 -3.77
C SER A 36 0.89 5.82 -4.88
N LEU A 37 1.05 5.39 -6.12
CA LEU A 37 0.48 6.10 -7.26
C LEU A 37 -1.05 6.02 -7.27
N LYS A 38 -1.58 4.84 -6.96
CA LYS A 38 -3.01 4.63 -7.05
C LYS A 38 -3.77 5.40 -5.96
N PHE A 39 -3.27 5.39 -4.75
CA PHE A 39 -3.98 5.97 -3.62
C PHE A 39 -3.48 7.35 -3.21
N GLY A 40 -2.41 7.83 -3.84
CA GLY A 40 -1.88 9.15 -3.53
C GLY A 40 -1.25 9.23 -2.15
N VAL A 41 -0.63 8.16 -1.69
CA VAL A 41 0.01 8.08 -0.38
C VAL A 41 1.49 7.85 -0.60
N SER A 42 2.35 8.51 0.17
CA SER A 42 3.78 8.35 -0.02
C SER A 42 4.22 6.93 0.32
N GLU A 43 5.27 6.47 -0.39
CA GLU A 43 5.78 5.12 -0.19
C GLU A 43 6.28 4.92 1.24
N SER A 44 6.90 5.94 1.82
CA SER A 44 7.43 5.81 3.18
C SER A 44 6.29 5.61 4.19
N VAL A 45 5.16 6.27 3.99
CA VAL A 45 4.01 6.10 4.86
C VAL A 45 3.45 4.69 4.71
N ILE A 46 3.37 4.19 3.48
CA ILE A 46 2.89 2.84 3.23
C ILE A 46 3.81 1.82 3.89
N ARG A 47 5.12 1.98 3.72
CA ARG A 47 6.08 1.05 4.33
C ARG A 47 5.99 1.06 5.85
N ALA A 48 5.83 2.24 6.44
CA ALA A 48 5.70 2.34 7.88
C ALA A 48 4.46 1.60 8.37
N GLU A 49 3.36 1.75 7.66
CA GLU A 49 2.12 1.07 8.02
C GLU A 49 2.26 -0.44 7.87
N MET A 50 2.88 -0.90 6.80
CA MET A 50 3.08 -2.33 6.59
C MET A 50 4.00 -2.92 7.66
N ARG A 51 5.03 -2.18 8.04
CA ARG A 51 5.94 -2.63 9.10
C ARG A 51 5.22 -2.72 10.43
N ARG A 52 4.37 -1.74 10.72
CA ARG A 52 3.59 -1.75 11.94
C ARG A 52 2.66 -2.95 12.01
N ARG A 53 2.15 -3.38 10.86
CA ARG A 53 1.24 -4.53 10.78
C ARG A 53 1.98 -5.86 10.66
N GLY A 54 3.30 -5.84 10.64
CA GLY A 54 4.08 -7.06 10.51
C GLY A 54 4.06 -7.65 9.11
N LYS A 55 3.86 -6.82 8.09
CA LYS A 55 3.83 -7.27 6.70
C LYS A 55 5.17 -7.09 5.98
N LEU A 56 6.08 -6.38 6.60
CA LEU A 56 7.41 -6.21 6.05
C LEU A 56 8.44 -6.73 7.00
#